data_f2c4f684a5bb83696da5ba87cfff20fc
#
_entry.id   f2c4f684a5bb83696da5ba87cfff20fc
#
_cell.length_a   1.000
_cell.length_b   1.000
_cell.length_c   1.000
_cell.angle_alpha   90.00
_cell.angle_beta   90.00
_cell.angle_gamma   90.00
#
_symmetry.space_group_name_H-M   'P 1'
#
loop_
_entity.id
_entity.type
_entity.pdbx_description
1 polymer ?
#
loop_
_entity_poly.entity_id
_entity_poly.type
_entity_poly.pdbx_seq_one_letter_code
_entity_poly.pdbx_strand_id
1 'polypeptide(L)'
;MRLSALKHLIEATQALCHPERIRVLGSSALLASFPELGEPGQPLEISFDADLLIEPCDPQLAAMLHEAVGEGSLFAQRTGYHADFLRPDILETLAAGWELAVVSFAGIANASALAPADVAAVKLRLGRPKDLQLCRHLIVGGLVAPEAIRARLDAMTLVESDIVRVFARLREVSN
;
A
#
# COMPACT_ATOMS: atom_id res chain seq x y z
N MET A 1 -5.22 -10.84 1.42
CA MET A 1 -5.48 -10.29 2.79
C MET A 1 -6.84 -9.62 2.82
N ARG A 2 -7.67 -9.86 3.84
CA ARG A 2 -8.95 -9.16 4.06
C ARG A 2 -8.74 -7.88 4.86
N LEU A 3 -9.67 -6.93 4.75
CA LEU A 3 -9.63 -5.70 5.56
C LEU A 3 -9.57 -5.97 7.07
N SER A 4 -10.28 -7.00 7.58
CA SER A 4 -10.22 -7.38 8.99
C SER A 4 -8.83 -7.82 9.44
N ALA A 5 -8.10 -8.56 8.60
CA ALA A 5 -6.72 -8.98 8.85
C ALA A 5 -5.77 -7.78 8.87
N LEU A 6 -5.93 -6.84 7.90
CA LEU A 6 -5.16 -5.60 7.88
C LEU A 6 -5.40 -4.76 9.14
N LYS A 7 -6.67 -4.59 9.55
CA LYS A 7 -7.00 -3.87 10.79
C LYS A 7 -6.39 -4.52 12.02
N HIS A 8 -6.49 -5.85 12.15
CA HIS A 8 -5.88 -6.57 13.26
C HIS A 8 -4.35 -6.37 13.30
N LEU A 9 -3.68 -6.36 12.15
CA LEU A 9 -2.24 -6.11 12.07
C LEU A 9 -1.88 -4.68 12.50
N ILE A 10 -2.66 -3.68 12.07
CA ILE A 10 -2.50 -2.29 12.48
C ILE A 10 -2.69 -2.15 14.00
N GLU A 11 -3.75 -2.73 14.56
CA GLU A 11 -4.05 -2.70 15.99
C GLU A 11 -2.97 -3.40 16.82
N ALA A 12 -2.47 -4.55 16.35
CA ALA A 12 -1.33 -5.23 16.98
C ALA A 12 -0.07 -4.36 17.00
N THR A 13 0.22 -3.68 15.87
CA THR A 13 1.35 -2.75 15.78
C THR A 13 1.16 -1.55 16.73
N GLN A 14 -0.04 -0.98 16.80
CA GLN A 14 -0.35 0.11 17.73
C GLN A 14 -0.16 -0.29 19.19
N ALA A 15 -0.58 -1.50 19.56
CA ALA A 15 -0.43 -2.01 20.92
C ALA A 15 1.05 -2.22 21.33
N LEU A 16 1.92 -2.48 20.36
CA LEU A 16 3.35 -2.71 20.60
C LEU A 16 4.15 -1.40 20.79
N CYS A 17 3.82 -0.33 20.05
CA CYS A 17 4.68 0.84 20.02
C CYS A 17 3.97 2.19 20.20
N HIS A 18 2.63 2.22 20.27
CA HIS A 18 1.84 3.46 20.42
C HIS A 18 2.30 4.61 19.48
N PRO A 19 2.37 4.40 18.17
CA PRO A 19 2.95 5.38 17.25
C PRO A 19 2.04 6.60 17.11
N GLU A 20 2.64 7.73 16.73
CA GLU A 20 1.86 8.92 16.37
C GLU A 20 1.05 8.69 15.08
N ARG A 21 1.65 7.99 14.11
CA ARG A 21 1.01 7.63 12.84
C ARG A 21 1.44 6.28 12.30
N ILE A 22 0.49 5.58 11.68
CA ILE A 22 0.72 4.40 10.84
C ILE A 22 0.20 4.70 9.45
N ARG A 23 1.03 4.45 8.43
CA ARG A 23 0.64 4.58 7.02
C ARG A 23 0.76 3.24 6.32
N VAL A 24 -0.30 2.83 5.66
CA VAL A 24 -0.31 1.64 4.80
C VAL A 24 -0.05 2.10 3.38
N LEU A 25 1.05 1.65 2.74
CA LEU A 25 1.53 2.19 1.47
C LEU A 25 1.42 1.22 0.29
N GLY A 26 1.48 -0.07 0.53
CA GLY A 26 1.45 -1.10 -0.53
C GLY A 26 0.06 -1.46 -1.05
N SER A 27 -0.04 -2.63 -1.64
CA SER A 27 -1.30 -3.11 -2.23
C SER A 27 -2.44 -3.20 -1.22
N SER A 28 -2.13 -3.56 0.04
CA SER A 28 -3.11 -3.65 1.13
C SER A 28 -3.74 -2.31 1.50
N ALA A 29 -3.13 -1.16 1.12
CA ALA A 29 -3.73 0.17 1.27
C ALA A 29 -5.08 0.29 0.54
N LEU A 30 -5.25 -0.40 -0.59
CA LEU A 30 -6.48 -0.41 -1.36
C LEU A 30 -7.69 -0.93 -0.57
N LEU A 31 -7.47 -1.78 0.44
CA LEU A 31 -8.54 -2.33 1.28
C LEU A 31 -9.25 -1.26 2.11
N ALA A 32 -8.64 -0.11 2.36
CA ALA A 32 -9.29 1.01 3.03
C ALA A 32 -10.42 1.63 2.20
N SER A 33 -10.28 1.62 0.86
CA SER A 33 -11.28 2.14 -0.08
C SER A 33 -12.15 1.04 -0.68
N PHE A 34 -11.58 -0.14 -0.91
CA PHE A 34 -12.18 -1.26 -1.64
C PHE A 34 -11.97 -2.56 -0.85
N PRO A 35 -12.69 -2.77 0.27
CA PRO A 35 -12.52 -3.95 1.12
C PRO A 35 -12.80 -5.27 0.38
N GLU A 36 -13.65 -5.24 -0.66
CA GLU A 36 -13.98 -6.38 -1.52
C GLU A 36 -12.77 -6.95 -2.27
N LEU A 37 -11.71 -6.18 -2.51
CA LEU A 37 -10.49 -6.67 -3.18
C LEU A 37 -9.77 -7.78 -2.38
N GLY A 38 -10.05 -7.90 -1.08
CA GLY A 38 -9.50 -8.96 -0.22
C GLY A 38 -10.37 -10.21 -0.12
N GLU A 39 -11.55 -10.25 -0.76
CA GLU A 39 -12.47 -11.39 -0.71
C GLU A 39 -12.02 -12.52 -1.67
N PRO A 40 -12.57 -13.75 -1.51
CA PRO A 40 -12.22 -14.88 -2.37
C PRO A 40 -12.40 -14.59 -3.86
N GLY A 41 -11.41 -14.94 -4.67
CA GLY A 41 -11.37 -14.68 -6.11
C GLY A 41 -10.93 -13.26 -6.48
N GLN A 42 -10.65 -12.38 -5.52
CA GLN A 42 -10.22 -11.01 -5.77
C GLN A 42 -8.68 -10.85 -5.71
N PRO A 43 -8.12 -9.80 -6.33
CA PRO A 43 -6.66 -9.66 -6.51
C PRO A 43 -5.84 -9.69 -5.22
N LEU A 44 -6.40 -9.26 -4.08
CA LEU A 44 -5.67 -9.20 -2.81
C LEU A 44 -5.96 -10.39 -1.88
N GLU A 45 -6.77 -11.37 -2.31
CA GLU A 45 -7.01 -12.60 -1.54
C GLU A 45 -5.69 -13.26 -1.12
N ILE A 46 -4.75 -13.39 -2.06
CA ILE A 46 -3.46 -14.05 -1.86
C ILE A 46 -2.34 -13.12 -1.36
N SER A 47 -2.64 -11.87 -0.99
CA SER A 47 -1.67 -11.00 -0.34
C SER A 47 -1.59 -11.35 1.15
N PHE A 48 -0.36 -11.53 1.65
CA PHE A 48 -0.10 -11.89 3.04
C PHE A 48 0.66 -10.79 3.81
N ASP A 49 1.18 -9.82 3.08
CA ASP A 49 1.99 -8.71 3.57
C ASP A 49 1.21 -7.39 3.60
N ALA A 50 1.52 -6.55 4.59
CA ALA A 50 1.12 -5.15 4.62
C ALA A 50 2.35 -4.27 4.78
N ASP A 51 2.56 -3.38 3.81
CA ASP A 51 3.63 -2.38 3.82
C ASP A 51 3.26 -1.24 4.78
N LEU A 52 3.86 -1.21 5.97
CA LEU A 52 3.59 -0.22 7.01
C LEU A 52 4.76 0.74 7.20
N LEU A 53 4.46 2.03 7.21
CA LEU A 53 5.38 3.06 7.68
C LEU A 53 4.89 3.56 9.05
N ILE A 54 5.78 3.49 10.05
CA ILE A 54 5.54 3.90 11.43
C ILE A 54 6.25 5.22 11.68
N GLU A 55 5.58 6.17 12.33
CA GLU A 55 6.15 7.47 12.66
C GLU A 55 5.88 7.86 14.13
N PRO A 56 6.92 8.22 14.89
CA PRO A 56 8.34 8.05 14.58
C PRO A 56 8.76 6.58 14.64
N CYS A 57 9.81 6.20 13.91
CA CYS A 57 10.37 4.85 13.95
C CYS A 57 11.90 4.90 13.85
N ASP A 58 12.58 4.43 14.87
CA ASP A 58 14.02 4.23 14.84
C ASP A 58 14.37 2.78 14.46
N PRO A 59 15.65 2.46 14.18
CA PRO A 59 16.06 1.11 13.80
C PRO A 59 15.81 0.03 14.86
N GLN A 60 15.82 0.37 16.15
CA GLN A 60 15.58 -0.60 17.24
C GLN A 60 14.09 -0.94 17.30
N LEU A 61 13.24 0.06 17.20
CA LEU A 61 11.79 -0.13 17.11
C LEU A 61 11.41 -0.95 15.87
N ALA A 62 12.00 -0.64 14.72
CA ALA A 62 11.75 -1.40 13.49
C ALA A 62 12.13 -2.87 13.63
N ALA A 63 13.26 -3.18 14.26
CA ALA A 63 13.71 -4.55 14.52
C ALA A 63 12.74 -5.27 15.48
N MET A 64 12.35 -4.64 16.57
CA MET A 64 11.40 -5.20 17.55
C MET A 64 10.04 -5.49 16.90
N LEU A 65 9.52 -4.58 16.09
CA LEU A 65 8.26 -4.76 15.38
C LEU A 65 8.34 -5.88 14.34
N HIS A 66 9.47 -5.99 13.63
CA HIS A 66 9.70 -7.09 12.70
C HIS A 66 9.70 -8.45 13.41
N GLU A 67 10.36 -8.57 14.56
CA GLU A 67 10.34 -9.82 15.38
C GLU A 67 8.91 -10.14 15.86
N ALA A 68 8.13 -9.14 16.22
CA ALA A 68 6.80 -9.34 16.81
C ALA A 68 5.72 -9.68 15.79
N VAL A 69 5.66 -8.94 14.67
CA VAL A 69 4.56 -9.02 13.67
C VAL A 69 5.04 -9.08 12.21
N GLY A 70 6.36 -9.12 11.98
CA GLY A 70 6.94 -9.24 10.63
C GLY A 70 6.93 -10.67 10.10
N GLU A 71 7.51 -10.85 8.91
CA GLU A 71 7.64 -12.17 8.29
C GLU A 71 8.42 -13.14 9.20
N GLY A 72 7.95 -14.38 9.32
CA GLY A 72 8.57 -15.41 10.16
C GLY A 72 8.25 -15.30 11.65
N SER A 73 7.60 -14.25 12.13
CA SER A 73 7.19 -14.10 13.53
C SER A 73 6.15 -15.15 13.94
N LEU A 74 5.98 -15.36 15.25
CA LEU A 74 4.90 -16.22 15.77
C LEU A 74 3.52 -15.67 15.42
N PHE A 75 3.39 -14.35 15.31
CA PHE A 75 2.17 -13.70 14.83
C PHE A 75 1.86 -14.14 13.41
N ALA A 76 2.82 -14.02 12.49
CA ALA A 76 2.65 -14.41 11.08
C ALA A 76 2.32 -15.91 10.94
N GLN A 77 3.00 -16.77 11.72
CA GLN A 77 2.73 -18.22 11.72
C GLN A 77 1.31 -18.58 12.17
N ARG A 78 0.75 -17.82 13.12
CA ARG A 78 -0.59 -18.07 13.67
C ARG A 78 -1.70 -17.47 12.84
N THR A 79 -1.45 -16.32 12.23
CA THR A 79 -2.48 -15.53 11.54
C THR A 79 -2.47 -15.73 10.02
N GLY A 80 -1.33 -16.11 9.45
CA GLY A 80 -1.11 -16.25 8.00
C GLY A 80 -0.82 -14.92 7.30
N TYR A 81 -0.57 -13.81 8.03
CA TYR A 81 -0.20 -12.51 7.46
C TYR A 81 0.79 -11.77 8.38
N HIS A 82 1.50 -10.81 7.81
CA HIS A 82 2.56 -10.06 8.51
C HIS A 82 2.66 -8.61 8.03
N ALA A 83 3.47 -7.82 8.74
CA ALA A 83 3.84 -6.45 8.35
C ALA A 83 5.26 -6.43 7.78
N ASP A 84 5.43 -5.67 6.70
CA ASP A 84 6.72 -5.21 6.21
C ASP A 84 6.89 -3.74 6.61
N PHE A 85 7.90 -3.44 7.45
CA PHE A 85 8.14 -2.09 7.93
C PHE A 85 9.03 -1.32 6.97
N LEU A 86 8.46 -0.27 6.38
CA LEU A 86 9.13 0.57 5.41
C LEU A 86 9.97 1.65 6.08
N ARG A 87 11.02 2.06 5.40
CA ARG A 87 11.86 3.19 5.80
C ARG A 87 11.24 4.51 5.32
N PRO A 88 11.47 5.63 6.04
CA PRO A 88 10.90 6.92 5.68
C PRO A 88 11.26 7.44 4.28
N ASP A 89 12.42 7.03 3.73
CA ASP A 89 12.88 7.41 2.40
C ASP A 89 11.94 6.93 1.27
N ILE A 90 11.08 5.93 1.55
CA ILE A 90 10.04 5.50 0.60
C ILE A 90 9.09 6.65 0.22
N LEU A 91 8.86 7.61 1.11
CA LEU A 91 7.97 8.75 0.87
C LEU A 91 8.44 9.65 -0.28
N GLU A 92 9.76 9.73 -0.51
CA GLU A 92 10.35 10.48 -1.62
C GLU A 92 9.98 9.90 -3.00
N THR A 93 9.52 8.66 -3.03
CA THR A 93 9.09 7.97 -4.25
C THR A 93 7.64 8.22 -4.61
N LEU A 94 6.87 8.85 -3.73
CA LEU A 94 5.45 9.14 -3.92
C LEU A 94 5.25 10.44 -4.71
N ALA A 95 4.05 10.61 -5.23
CA ALA A 95 3.67 11.84 -5.95
C ALA A 95 3.57 13.02 -4.97
N ALA A 96 3.97 14.21 -5.36
CA ALA A 96 3.81 15.41 -4.54
C ALA A 96 2.35 15.58 -4.08
N GLY A 97 2.15 15.95 -2.81
CA GLY A 97 0.84 16.17 -2.19
C GLY A 97 0.04 14.88 -1.92
N TRP A 98 0.68 13.71 -1.91
CA TRP A 98 0.01 12.44 -1.58
C TRP A 98 -0.67 12.45 -0.20
N GLU A 99 -0.12 13.21 0.76
CA GLU A 99 -0.65 13.32 2.12
C GLU A 99 -2.06 13.93 2.19
N LEU A 100 -2.44 14.71 1.17
CA LEU A 100 -3.74 15.37 1.10
C LEU A 100 -4.86 14.41 0.67
N ALA A 101 -4.50 13.25 0.11
CA ALA A 101 -5.43 12.28 -0.45
C ALA A 101 -5.53 10.97 0.35
N VAL A 102 -4.83 10.86 1.49
CA VAL A 102 -4.84 9.63 2.32
C VAL A 102 -6.25 9.23 2.77
N VAL A 103 -6.49 7.94 2.86
CA VAL A 103 -7.76 7.35 3.30
C VAL A 103 -7.62 6.89 4.75
N SER A 104 -8.50 7.37 5.62
CA SER A 104 -8.53 6.96 7.03
C SER A 104 -9.20 5.59 7.21
N PHE A 105 -8.75 4.81 8.17
CA PHE A 105 -9.42 3.57 8.56
C PHE A 105 -10.54 3.86 9.57
N ALA A 106 -11.76 3.45 9.24
CA ALA A 106 -12.89 3.59 10.17
C ALA A 106 -12.63 2.78 11.47
N GLY A 107 -12.70 3.48 12.60
CA GLY A 107 -12.51 2.90 13.93
C GLY A 107 -11.05 2.75 14.39
N ILE A 108 -10.06 3.17 13.60
CA ILE A 108 -8.65 3.13 13.98
C ILE A 108 -8.09 4.56 13.89
N ALA A 109 -7.84 5.17 15.06
CA ALA A 109 -7.19 6.47 15.11
C ALA A 109 -5.73 6.37 14.62
N ASN A 110 -5.17 7.47 14.11
CA ASN A 110 -3.78 7.62 13.65
C ASN A 110 -3.30 6.61 12.60
N ALA A 111 -4.19 5.84 11.97
CA ALA A 111 -3.87 4.99 10.82
C ALA A 111 -4.51 5.53 9.54
N SER A 112 -3.73 5.55 8.46
CA SER A 112 -4.18 5.95 7.13
C SER A 112 -3.57 5.07 6.05
N ALA A 113 -4.23 5.02 4.90
CA ALA A 113 -3.79 4.30 3.71
C ALA A 113 -3.47 5.28 2.59
N LEU A 114 -2.51 4.94 1.75
CA LEU A 114 -2.23 5.64 0.51
C LEU A 114 -3.47 5.58 -0.40
N ALA A 115 -3.79 6.70 -1.05
CA ALA A 115 -4.95 6.77 -1.94
C ALA A 115 -4.82 5.81 -3.13
N PRO A 116 -5.93 5.23 -3.64
CA PRO A 116 -5.89 4.23 -4.70
C PRO A 116 -5.14 4.65 -5.96
N ALA A 117 -5.27 5.92 -6.38
CA ALA A 117 -4.55 6.44 -7.55
C ALA A 117 -3.03 6.52 -7.31
N ASP A 118 -2.59 6.85 -6.08
CA ASP A 118 -1.18 6.83 -5.70
C ASP A 118 -0.63 5.41 -5.65
N VAL A 119 -1.38 4.45 -5.08
CA VAL A 119 -1.00 3.02 -5.11
C VAL A 119 -0.82 2.57 -6.56
N ALA A 120 -1.77 2.85 -7.44
CA ALA A 120 -1.68 2.47 -8.85
C ALA A 120 -0.47 3.12 -9.55
N ALA A 121 -0.18 4.41 -9.29
CA ALA A 121 0.99 5.09 -9.84
C ALA A 121 2.31 4.42 -9.41
N VAL A 122 2.46 4.08 -8.13
CA VAL A 122 3.62 3.33 -7.61
C VAL A 122 3.71 1.95 -8.27
N LYS A 123 2.59 1.22 -8.42
CA LYS A 123 2.56 -0.10 -9.08
C LYS A 123 2.96 -0.02 -10.55
N LEU A 124 2.51 0.98 -11.30
CA LEU A 124 2.95 1.21 -12.68
C LEU A 124 4.44 1.53 -12.78
N ARG A 125 4.98 2.29 -11.81
CA ARG A 125 6.43 2.55 -11.74
C ARG A 125 7.22 1.25 -11.52
N LEU A 126 6.82 0.41 -10.57
CA LEU A 126 7.43 -0.90 -10.32
C LEU A 126 7.29 -1.82 -11.54
N GLY A 127 6.10 -1.93 -12.11
CA GLY A 127 5.82 -2.61 -13.38
C GLY A 127 6.04 -4.11 -13.37
N ARG A 128 5.96 -4.77 -12.21
CA ARG A 128 5.99 -6.23 -12.14
C ARG A 128 4.69 -6.80 -12.72
N PRO A 129 4.68 -8.01 -13.28
CA PRO A 129 3.46 -8.57 -13.87
C PRO A 129 2.24 -8.51 -12.95
N LYS A 130 2.40 -8.84 -11.67
CA LYS A 130 1.33 -8.75 -10.66
C LYS A 130 0.84 -7.32 -10.43
N ASP A 131 1.73 -6.32 -10.52
CA ASP A 131 1.39 -4.91 -10.33
C ASP A 131 0.56 -4.38 -11.51
N LEU A 132 0.91 -4.78 -12.73
CA LEU A 132 0.16 -4.40 -13.95
C LEU A 132 -1.22 -5.07 -13.98
N GLN A 133 -1.33 -6.34 -13.56
CA GLN A 133 -2.61 -7.03 -13.42
C GLN A 133 -3.52 -6.33 -12.42
N LEU A 134 -2.98 -5.92 -11.26
CA LEU A 134 -3.73 -5.16 -10.26
C LEU A 134 -4.19 -3.82 -10.82
N CYS A 135 -3.31 -3.05 -11.49
CA CYS A 135 -3.69 -1.78 -12.11
C CYS A 135 -4.79 -1.97 -13.16
N ARG A 136 -4.69 -2.99 -14.01
CA ARG A 136 -5.74 -3.33 -14.98
C ARG A 136 -7.07 -3.62 -14.29
N HIS A 137 -7.06 -4.43 -13.22
CA HIS A 137 -8.27 -4.73 -12.45
C HIS A 137 -8.93 -3.47 -11.88
N LEU A 138 -8.12 -2.55 -11.31
CA LEU A 138 -8.62 -1.29 -10.75
C LEU A 138 -9.26 -0.40 -11.83
N ILE A 139 -8.66 -0.33 -13.02
CA ILE A 139 -9.13 0.52 -14.12
C ILE A 139 -10.37 -0.09 -14.78
N VAL A 140 -10.30 -1.35 -15.19
CA VAL A 140 -11.41 -2.05 -15.88
C VAL A 140 -12.61 -2.19 -14.95
N GLY A 141 -12.39 -2.39 -13.66
CA GLY A 141 -13.44 -2.42 -12.64
C GLY A 141 -14.04 -1.05 -12.31
N GLY A 142 -13.53 0.04 -12.90
CA GLY A 142 -14.01 1.41 -12.64
C GLY A 142 -13.69 1.91 -11.22
N LEU A 143 -12.79 1.25 -10.49
CA LEU A 143 -12.41 1.61 -9.13
C LEU A 143 -11.47 2.83 -9.10
N VAL A 144 -10.61 2.97 -10.11
CA VAL A 144 -9.70 4.12 -10.25
C VAL A 144 -9.68 4.58 -11.71
N ALA A 145 -9.95 5.86 -11.94
CA ALA A 145 -9.90 6.45 -13.27
C ALA A 145 -8.46 6.57 -13.78
N PRO A 146 -8.19 6.23 -15.07
CA PRO A 146 -6.85 6.38 -15.67
C PRO A 146 -6.30 7.82 -15.56
N GLU A 147 -7.17 8.81 -15.66
CA GLU A 147 -6.80 10.23 -15.55
C GLU A 147 -6.30 10.59 -14.15
N ALA A 148 -6.91 10.00 -13.10
CA ALA A 148 -6.45 10.18 -11.72
C ALA A 148 -5.05 9.57 -11.52
N ILE A 149 -4.81 8.36 -12.07
CA ILE A 149 -3.48 7.74 -12.04
C ILE A 149 -2.46 8.59 -12.80
N ARG A 150 -2.84 9.09 -13.98
CA ARG A 150 -2.00 9.97 -14.79
C ARG A 150 -1.58 11.20 -14.01
N ALA A 151 -2.52 11.89 -13.36
CA ALA A 151 -2.22 13.08 -12.56
C ALA A 151 -1.22 12.78 -11.42
N ARG A 152 -1.29 11.57 -10.83
CA ARG A 152 -0.31 11.15 -9.81
C ARG A 152 1.06 10.87 -10.41
N LEU A 153 1.14 10.21 -11.57
CA LEU A 153 2.40 9.98 -12.30
C LEU A 153 3.07 11.30 -12.71
N ASP A 154 2.28 12.29 -13.18
CA ASP A 154 2.78 13.63 -13.54
C ASP A 154 3.34 14.38 -12.31
N ALA A 155 2.85 14.09 -11.10
CA ALA A 155 3.30 14.68 -9.84
C ALA A 155 4.47 13.91 -9.17
N MET A 156 4.90 12.77 -9.73
CA MET A 156 6.06 12.01 -9.21
C MET A 156 7.37 12.56 -9.77
N THR A 157 8.43 12.48 -8.94
CA THR A 157 9.80 12.72 -9.44
C THR A 157 10.29 11.48 -10.15
N LEU A 158 10.24 11.50 -11.49
CA LEU A 158 10.65 10.39 -12.35
C LEU A 158 11.85 10.80 -13.22
N VAL A 159 12.77 9.86 -13.45
CA VAL A 159 13.81 10.04 -14.46
C VAL A 159 13.22 9.84 -15.87
N GLU A 160 13.79 10.47 -16.88
CA GLU A 160 13.25 10.49 -18.26
C GLU A 160 12.93 9.09 -18.81
N SER A 161 13.81 8.11 -18.57
CA SER A 161 13.60 6.72 -18.99
C SER A 161 12.40 6.05 -18.32
N ASP A 162 12.05 6.47 -17.08
CA ASP A 162 10.88 5.94 -16.36
C ASP A 162 9.60 6.59 -16.86
N ILE A 163 9.62 7.88 -17.22
CA ILE A 163 8.46 8.58 -17.76
C ILE A 163 7.89 7.81 -18.94
N VAL A 164 8.70 7.52 -19.95
CA VAL A 164 8.25 6.79 -21.14
C VAL A 164 7.64 5.44 -20.78
N ARG A 165 8.30 4.68 -19.87
CA ARG A 165 7.83 3.36 -19.45
C ARG A 165 6.51 3.40 -18.70
N VAL A 166 6.37 4.28 -17.71
CA VAL A 166 5.16 4.29 -16.86
C VAL A 166 3.93 4.71 -17.65
N PHE A 167 4.06 5.68 -18.57
CA PHE A 167 2.95 6.09 -19.43
C PHE A 167 2.60 5.06 -20.51
N ALA A 168 3.58 4.29 -21.00
CA ALA A 168 3.31 3.15 -21.88
C ALA A 168 2.52 2.06 -21.14
N ARG A 169 2.93 1.71 -19.91
CA ARG A 169 2.22 0.75 -19.05
C ARG A 169 0.80 1.22 -18.71
N LEU A 170 0.62 2.51 -18.38
CA LEU A 170 -0.73 3.06 -18.13
C LEU A 170 -1.64 2.85 -19.34
N ARG A 171 -1.16 3.15 -20.56
CA ARG A 171 -1.94 2.91 -21.78
C ARG A 171 -2.26 1.43 -21.99
N GLU A 172 -1.29 0.54 -21.74
CA GLU A 172 -1.47 -0.91 -21.88
C GLU A 172 -2.55 -1.47 -20.92
N VAL A 173 -2.54 -1.04 -19.66
CA VAL A 173 -3.51 -1.54 -18.67
C VAL A 173 -4.89 -0.89 -18.78
N SER A 174 -5.02 0.23 -19.55
CA SER A 174 -6.28 0.95 -19.79
C SER A 174 -7.05 0.44 -21.02
N ASN A 175 -6.41 -0.41 -21.84
CA ASN A 175 -7.00 -1.05 -23.02
C ASN A 175 -7.35 -2.53 -22.71
#